data_ad33d140c8e4de1314bd1ed6810a6afe
#
_entry.id   ad33d140c8e4de1314bd1ed6810a6afe
#
_cell.length_a   1.000
_cell.length_b   1.000
_cell.length_c   1.000
_cell.angle_alpha   90.00
_cell.angle_beta   90.00
_cell.angle_gamma   90.00
#
_symmetry.space_group_name_H-M   'P 1'
#
loop_
_entity.id
_entity.type
_entity.pdbx_description
1 polymer ?
#
loop_
_entity_poly.entity_id
_entity_poly.type
_entity_poly.pdbx_seq_one_letter_code
_entity_poly.pdbx_strand_id
1 'polypeptide(L)'
;MSKQGKSSNHPEALYKERLTRYLTAMEGKKPDRVPIRLLLSEFMAKYAGIDLQEIYYDLDKNVLAADRVIADIDVDVIMGGPSLWWGTMHDAVGAKYLKFAGHQLAPNQQFQFVEAEYMLPEDYDAFIADPTRWILECLLP
;
A
#
# COMPACT_ATOMS: atom_id res chain seq x y z
N MET A 1 -1.60 -19.79 27.98
CA MET A 1 -0.82 -19.29 26.83
C MET A 1 0.19 -18.30 27.37
N SER A 2 1.46 -18.68 27.36
CA SER A 2 2.56 -17.97 28.01
C SER A 2 2.87 -16.68 27.21
N LYS A 3 2.79 -15.52 27.87
CA LYS A 3 3.32 -14.25 27.33
C LYS A 3 4.84 -14.37 27.32
N GLN A 4 5.42 -14.66 26.16
CA GLN A 4 6.85 -14.51 25.96
C GLN A 4 7.21 -13.03 26.16
N GLY A 5 8.11 -12.77 27.10
CA GLY A 5 8.56 -11.45 27.44
C GLY A 5 9.14 -10.74 26.22
N LYS A 6 8.67 -9.52 25.95
CA LYS A 6 9.31 -8.61 25.00
C LYS A 6 10.73 -8.39 25.49
N SER A 7 11.70 -8.99 24.79
CA SER A 7 13.12 -8.66 24.93
C SER A 7 13.26 -7.16 24.64
N SER A 8 13.89 -6.42 25.54
CA SER A 8 14.22 -5.00 25.37
C SER A 8 15.38 -4.85 24.39
N ASN A 9 15.20 -5.33 23.16
CA ASN A 9 16.19 -5.15 22.11
C ASN A 9 16.14 -3.70 21.65
N HIS A 10 17.28 -3.03 21.73
CA HIS A 10 17.47 -1.70 21.21
C HIS A 10 16.96 -1.64 19.76
N PRO A 11 16.14 -0.66 19.35
CA PRO A 11 15.50 -0.62 18.00
C PRO A 11 16.48 -0.84 16.86
N GLU A 12 17.70 -0.32 16.96
CA GLU A 12 18.75 -0.51 15.96
C GLU A 12 19.24 -1.97 15.86
N ALA A 13 19.31 -2.68 16.96
CA ALA A 13 19.71 -4.09 16.94
C ALA A 13 18.65 -4.95 16.25
N LEU A 14 17.37 -4.68 16.58
CA LEU A 14 16.24 -5.34 15.94
C LEU A 14 16.16 -5.05 14.41
N TYR A 15 16.39 -3.80 14.04
CA TYR A 15 16.47 -3.41 12.63
C TYR A 15 17.57 -4.18 11.88
N LYS A 16 18.78 -4.22 12.45
CA LYS A 16 19.92 -4.93 11.84
C LYS A 16 19.65 -6.43 11.72
N GLU A 17 19.05 -7.04 12.71
CA GLU A 17 18.68 -8.46 12.71
C GLU A 17 17.70 -8.75 11.58
N ARG A 18 16.60 -8.00 11.49
CA ARG A 18 15.57 -8.15 10.47
C ARG A 18 16.11 -7.89 9.06
N LEU A 19 16.90 -6.81 8.88
CA LEU A 19 17.53 -6.48 7.62
C LEU A 19 18.48 -7.59 7.16
N THR A 20 19.36 -8.09 8.06
CA THR A 20 20.29 -9.18 7.74
C THR A 20 19.54 -10.43 7.31
N ARG A 21 18.48 -10.80 8.04
CA ARG A 21 17.63 -11.95 7.70
C ARG A 21 17.03 -11.81 6.31
N TYR A 22 16.46 -10.64 6.01
CA TYR A 22 15.83 -10.37 4.73
C TYR A 22 16.83 -10.40 3.58
N LEU A 23 17.97 -9.71 3.72
CA LEU A 23 19.03 -9.70 2.70
C LEU A 23 19.63 -11.07 2.47
N THR A 24 19.86 -11.85 3.52
CA THR A 24 20.36 -13.23 3.41
C THR A 24 19.43 -14.09 2.56
N ALA A 25 18.13 -13.96 2.75
CA ALA A 25 17.15 -14.67 1.92
C ALA A 25 17.13 -14.18 0.48
N MET A 26 17.23 -12.85 0.25
CA MET A 26 17.27 -12.25 -1.09
C MET A 26 18.51 -12.69 -1.88
N GLU A 27 19.63 -12.95 -1.20
CA GLU A 27 20.86 -13.49 -1.79
C GLU A 27 20.80 -15.01 -2.07
N GLY A 28 19.66 -15.67 -1.81
CA GLY A 28 19.49 -17.10 -1.97
C GLY A 28 20.22 -17.94 -0.91
N LYS A 29 20.68 -17.32 0.18
CA LYS A 29 21.32 -17.99 1.31
C LYS A 29 20.28 -18.38 2.36
N LYS A 30 20.66 -19.26 3.27
CA LYS A 30 19.78 -19.70 4.36
C LYS A 30 19.84 -18.73 5.55
N PRO A 31 18.78 -17.96 5.83
CA PRO A 31 18.70 -17.15 7.04
C PRO A 31 18.41 -17.99 8.28
N ASP A 32 18.43 -17.37 9.46
CA ASP A 32 18.09 -18.00 10.76
C ASP A 32 16.63 -18.52 10.79
N ARG A 33 15.70 -17.78 10.17
CA ARG A 33 14.31 -18.18 9.90
C ARG A 33 13.81 -17.58 8.59
N VAL A 34 12.70 -18.07 8.08
CA VAL A 34 12.03 -17.45 6.91
C VAL A 34 11.61 -16.02 7.26
N PRO A 35 12.04 -15.01 6.49
CA PRO A 35 11.61 -13.63 6.72
C PRO A 35 10.13 -13.47 6.41
N ILE A 36 9.44 -12.74 7.29
CA ILE A 36 8.03 -12.40 7.12
C ILE A 36 7.93 -10.99 6.53
N ARG A 37 7.31 -10.92 5.35
CA ARG A 37 7.04 -9.67 4.65
C ARG A 37 5.53 -9.41 4.65
N LEU A 38 5.09 -8.37 5.31
CA LEU A 38 3.69 -8.03 5.48
C LEU A 38 3.29 -6.90 4.54
N LEU A 39 2.21 -7.09 3.79
CA LEU A 39 1.51 -6.04 3.06
C LEU A 39 0.36 -5.57 3.93
N LEU A 40 0.36 -4.30 4.32
CA LEU A 40 -0.65 -3.76 5.26
C LEU A 40 -2.01 -3.54 4.58
N SER A 41 -2.04 -2.89 3.44
CA SER A 41 -3.27 -2.54 2.73
C SER A 41 -4.40 -2.10 3.68
N GLU A 42 -5.65 -2.33 3.32
CA GLU A 42 -6.84 -1.97 4.11
C GLU A 42 -7.03 -2.80 5.39
N PHE A 43 -6.34 -3.92 5.51
CA PHE A 43 -6.37 -4.74 6.72
C PHE A 43 -6.05 -3.92 7.98
N MET A 44 -5.12 -2.98 7.89
CA MET A 44 -4.71 -2.15 9.03
C MET A 44 -5.87 -1.30 9.58
N ALA A 45 -6.78 -0.82 8.74
CA ALA A 45 -7.95 -0.06 9.17
C ALA A 45 -8.84 -0.90 10.09
N LYS A 46 -9.23 -2.08 9.63
CA LYS A 46 -10.04 -3.01 10.39
C LYS A 46 -9.36 -3.45 11.68
N TYR A 47 -8.05 -3.72 11.63
CA TYR A 47 -7.26 -4.12 12.80
C TYR A 47 -7.21 -3.01 13.86
N ALA A 48 -7.04 -1.76 13.42
CA ALA A 48 -6.97 -0.60 14.29
C ALA A 48 -8.35 -0.07 14.74
N GLY A 49 -9.46 -0.57 14.18
CA GLY A 49 -10.80 -0.06 14.44
C GLY A 49 -11.03 1.35 13.89
N ILE A 50 -10.41 1.64 12.74
CA ILE A 50 -10.50 2.93 12.02
C ILE A 50 -11.23 2.68 10.71
N ASP A 51 -12.07 3.61 10.26
CA ASP A 51 -12.81 3.47 9.02
C ASP A 51 -11.90 3.57 7.78
N LEU A 52 -12.25 2.88 6.69
CA LEU A 52 -11.49 2.96 5.43
C LEU A 52 -11.43 4.37 4.87
N GLN A 53 -12.52 5.12 4.96
CA GLN A 53 -12.54 6.53 4.61
C GLN A 53 -11.44 7.32 5.31
N GLU A 54 -11.24 7.06 6.60
CA GLU A 54 -10.25 7.78 7.40
C GLU A 54 -8.82 7.44 6.97
N ILE A 55 -8.51 6.17 6.69
CA ILE A 55 -7.16 5.82 6.25
C ILE A 55 -6.83 6.29 4.83
N TYR A 56 -7.84 6.54 3.98
CA TYR A 56 -7.61 7.05 2.63
C TYR A 56 -7.39 8.56 2.58
N TYR A 57 -7.92 9.31 3.57
CA TYR A 57 -7.95 10.77 3.54
C TYR A 57 -7.24 11.45 4.71
N ASP A 58 -6.90 10.71 5.76
CA ASP A 58 -6.20 11.20 6.95
C ASP A 58 -4.88 10.43 7.13
N LEU A 59 -3.76 11.09 6.81
CA LEU A 59 -2.44 10.47 6.87
C LEU A 59 -2.07 10.05 8.30
N ASP A 60 -2.44 10.84 9.31
CA ASP A 60 -2.10 10.54 10.70
C ASP A 60 -2.83 9.28 11.17
N LYS A 61 -4.10 9.12 10.80
CA LYS A 61 -4.86 7.90 11.08
C LYS A 61 -4.35 6.70 10.32
N ASN A 62 -3.90 6.90 9.08
CA ASN A 62 -3.27 5.86 8.27
C ASN A 62 -1.99 5.36 8.95
N VAL A 63 -1.10 6.26 9.36
CA VAL A 63 0.13 5.94 10.10
C VAL A 63 -0.20 5.27 11.43
N LEU A 64 -1.16 5.78 12.20
CA LEU A 64 -1.60 5.18 13.45
C LEU A 64 -2.10 3.74 13.28
N ALA A 65 -2.85 3.48 12.20
CA ALA A 65 -3.34 2.14 11.89
C ALA A 65 -2.19 1.18 11.57
N ALA A 66 -1.21 1.63 10.79
CA ALA A 66 -0.01 0.88 10.48
C ALA A 66 0.82 0.57 11.74
N ASP A 67 1.05 1.57 12.59
CA ASP A 67 1.83 1.44 13.83
C ASP A 67 1.22 0.42 14.79
N ARG A 68 -0.10 0.35 14.90
CA ARG A 68 -0.78 -0.67 15.72
C ARG A 68 -0.51 -2.08 15.23
N VAL A 69 -0.57 -2.30 13.91
CA VAL A 69 -0.26 -3.61 13.33
C VAL A 69 1.19 -3.99 13.57
N ILE A 70 2.11 -3.04 13.35
CA ILE A 70 3.55 -3.24 13.51
C ILE A 70 3.93 -3.54 14.96
N ALA A 71 3.26 -2.90 15.91
CA ALA A 71 3.51 -3.12 17.33
C ALA A 71 3.09 -4.51 17.82
N ASP A 72 2.05 -5.07 17.20
CA ASP A 72 1.44 -6.33 17.68
C ASP A 72 1.91 -7.55 16.89
N ILE A 73 2.35 -7.37 15.62
CA ILE A 73 2.75 -8.47 14.74
C ILE A 73 4.27 -8.41 14.51
N ASP A 74 4.97 -9.49 14.89
CA ASP A 74 6.42 -9.60 14.67
C ASP A 74 6.72 -9.94 13.22
N VAL A 75 7.03 -8.91 12.43
CA VAL A 75 7.37 -8.99 11.00
C VAL A 75 8.77 -8.46 10.74
N ASP A 76 9.41 -8.94 9.68
CA ASP A 76 10.76 -8.51 9.31
C ASP A 76 10.73 -7.29 8.37
N VAL A 77 9.74 -7.24 7.47
CA VAL A 77 9.61 -6.17 6.47
C VAL A 77 8.14 -5.82 6.28
N ILE A 78 7.87 -4.55 6.15
CA ILE A 78 6.56 -4.03 5.77
C ILE A 78 6.62 -3.51 4.34
N MET A 79 5.65 -3.91 3.55
CA MET A 79 5.44 -3.41 2.19
C MET A 79 4.23 -2.51 2.12
N GLY A 80 4.32 -1.54 1.22
CA GLY A 80 3.23 -0.61 1.02
C GLY A 80 3.10 0.25 2.28
N GLY A 81 3.87 1.30 2.34
CA GLY A 81 3.72 2.31 3.39
C GLY A 81 2.30 2.88 3.39
N PRO A 82 2.03 3.79 4.30
CA PRO A 82 0.70 4.37 4.50
C PRO A 82 0.08 5.03 3.26
N SER A 83 0.81 5.20 2.17
CA SER A 83 0.37 5.96 1.01
C SER A 83 0.06 5.15 -0.25
N LEU A 84 0.00 3.82 -0.19
CA LEU A 84 -0.17 3.01 -1.40
C LEU A 84 -1.43 3.38 -2.20
N TRP A 85 -2.51 3.71 -1.50
CA TRP A 85 -3.79 4.14 -2.08
C TRP A 85 -4.29 5.38 -1.34
N TRP A 86 -3.72 6.53 -1.63
CA TRP A 86 -4.08 7.77 -0.97
C TRP A 86 -5.16 8.51 -1.76
N GLY A 87 -6.38 8.51 -1.23
CA GLY A 87 -7.55 9.13 -1.86
C GLY A 87 -7.36 10.61 -2.15
N THR A 88 -6.78 11.36 -1.21
CA THR A 88 -6.48 12.79 -1.38
C THR A 88 -5.62 13.07 -2.62
N MET A 89 -4.61 12.24 -2.89
CA MET A 89 -3.77 12.41 -4.07
C MET A 89 -4.54 12.12 -5.35
N HIS A 90 -5.36 11.07 -5.36
CA HIS A 90 -6.18 10.72 -6.52
C HIS A 90 -7.22 11.80 -6.84
N ASP A 91 -7.83 12.37 -5.80
CA ASP A 91 -8.76 13.50 -5.97
C ASP A 91 -8.05 14.75 -6.50
N ALA A 92 -6.85 15.05 -5.98
CA ALA A 92 -6.06 16.21 -6.40
C ALA A 92 -5.64 16.16 -7.88
N VAL A 93 -5.36 14.96 -8.42
CA VAL A 93 -5.01 14.78 -9.85
C VAL A 93 -6.25 14.51 -10.72
N GLY A 94 -7.45 14.48 -10.15
CA GLY A 94 -8.68 14.20 -10.88
C GLY A 94 -8.78 12.78 -11.43
N ALA A 95 -8.19 11.79 -10.75
CA ALA A 95 -8.17 10.41 -11.22
C ALA A 95 -9.59 9.84 -11.34
N LYS A 96 -9.94 9.35 -12.53
CA LYS A 96 -11.29 8.84 -12.83
C LYS A 96 -11.41 7.32 -12.74
N TYR A 97 -10.28 6.61 -12.65
CA TYR A 97 -10.23 5.14 -12.68
C TYR A 97 -10.43 4.48 -11.32
N LEU A 98 -10.46 5.26 -10.22
CA LEU A 98 -10.68 4.76 -8.86
C LEU A 98 -11.81 5.52 -8.17
N LYS A 99 -12.54 4.81 -7.32
CA LYS A 99 -13.52 5.35 -6.37
C LYS A 99 -13.11 4.97 -4.96
N PHE A 100 -13.25 5.89 -4.01
CA PHE A 100 -12.84 5.73 -2.63
C PHE A 100 -13.99 5.84 -1.63
N ALA A 101 -13.82 5.16 -0.49
CA ALA A 101 -14.72 5.26 0.66
C ALA A 101 -14.89 6.71 1.13
N GLY A 102 -16.09 7.07 1.51
CA GLY A 102 -16.44 8.39 2.04
C GLY A 102 -16.68 9.48 1.01
N HIS A 103 -16.25 9.28 -0.24
CA HIS A 103 -16.52 10.18 -1.36
C HIS A 103 -17.53 9.57 -2.32
N GLN A 104 -17.11 8.61 -3.14
CA GLN A 104 -18.00 7.97 -4.11
C GLN A 104 -18.57 6.63 -3.59
N LEU A 105 -17.99 6.08 -2.52
CA LEU A 105 -18.38 4.81 -1.91
C LEU A 105 -18.76 5.00 -0.44
N ALA A 106 -19.41 4.00 0.15
CA ALA A 106 -19.72 3.99 1.59
C ALA A 106 -18.44 4.03 2.45
N PRO A 107 -18.49 4.58 3.70
CA PRO A 107 -17.30 4.86 4.52
C PRO A 107 -16.35 3.69 4.76
N ASN A 108 -16.86 2.47 4.76
CA ASN A 108 -16.07 1.25 4.97
C ASN A 108 -16.03 0.31 3.77
N GLN A 109 -16.35 0.83 2.59
CA GLN A 109 -16.23 0.08 1.35
C GLN A 109 -14.81 0.26 0.79
N GLN A 110 -14.16 -0.87 0.45
CA GLN A 110 -12.86 -0.85 -0.19
C GLN A 110 -12.92 -0.08 -1.51
N PHE A 111 -11.82 0.59 -1.90
CA PHE A 111 -11.74 1.27 -3.19
C PHE A 111 -12.14 0.35 -4.34
N GLN A 112 -12.69 0.93 -5.39
CA GLN A 112 -13.13 0.21 -6.58
C GLN A 112 -12.49 0.80 -7.82
N PHE A 113 -12.01 -0.07 -8.71
CA PHE A 113 -11.65 0.34 -10.05
C PHE A 113 -12.90 0.64 -10.87
N VAL A 114 -12.82 1.69 -11.66
CA VAL A 114 -13.85 2.02 -12.66
C VAL A 114 -13.43 1.37 -13.97
N GLU A 115 -14.14 0.33 -14.36
CA GLU A 115 -13.94 -0.27 -15.69
C GLU A 115 -14.50 0.66 -16.76
N ALA A 116 -13.65 1.04 -17.71
CA ALA A 116 -14.00 1.87 -18.85
C ALA A 116 -13.06 1.59 -20.02
N GLU A 117 -13.51 1.86 -21.22
CA GLU A 117 -12.64 1.91 -22.40
C GLU A 117 -11.91 3.25 -22.38
N TYR A 118 -10.60 3.20 -22.14
CA TYR A 118 -9.72 4.39 -22.15
C TYR A 118 -9.03 4.60 -23.50
N MET A 119 -9.08 3.60 -24.38
CA MET A 119 -8.55 3.62 -25.73
C MET A 119 -9.62 3.06 -26.67
N LEU A 120 -10.04 3.83 -27.65
CA LEU A 120 -11.01 3.43 -28.65
C LEU A 120 -10.33 2.73 -29.86
N PRO A 121 -11.04 1.93 -30.66
CA PRO A 121 -10.47 1.29 -31.86
C PRO A 121 -9.70 2.24 -32.76
N GLU A 122 -10.21 3.46 -32.95
CA GLU A 122 -9.59 4.51 -33.77
C GLU A 122 -8.29 5.08 -33.21
N ASP A 123 -8.00 4.88 -31.95
CA ASP A 123 -6.78 5.37 -31.30
C ASP A 123 -5.56 4.48 -31.59
N TYR A 124 -5.78 3.20 -31.95
CA TYR A 124 -4.71 2.22 -32.05
C TYR A 124 -3.65 2.58 -33.10
N ASP A 125 -4.03 3.11 -34.24
CA ASP A 125 -3.08 3.48 -35.31
C ASP A 125 -2.17 4.62 -34.82
N ALA A 126 -2.73 5.63 -34.17
CA ALA A 126 -1.95 6.73 -33.59
C ALA A 126 -1.06 6.27 -32.44
N PHE A 127 -1.58 5.40 -31.57
CA PHE A 127 -0.81 4.81 -30.46
C PHE A 127 0.36 3.96 -30.96
N ILE A 128 0.14 3.12 -31.99
CA ILE A 128 1.19 2.26 -32.56
C ILE A 128 2.27 3.09 -33.24
N ALA A 129 1.88 4.19 -33.91
CA ALA A 129 2.81 5.07 -34.61
C ALA A 129 3.72 5.84 -33.66
N ASP A 130 3.20 6.36 -32.55
CA ASP A 130 3.96 7.07 -31.51
C ASP A 130 3.26 6.94 -30.14
N PRO A 131 3.56 5.87 -29.36
CA PRO A 131 2.94 5.64 -28.05
C PRO A 131 3.18 6.78 -27.05
N THR A 132 4.36 7.36 -27.08
CA THR A 132 4.73 8.43 -26.14
C THR A 132 3.89 9.68 -26.41
N ARG A 133 3.79 10.06 -27.65
CA ARG A 133 2.98 11.21 -28.04
C ARG A 133 1.50 11.00 -27.71
N TRP A 134 0.97 9.84 -28.04
CA TRP A 134 -0.45 9.53 -27.76
C TRP A 134 -0.74 9.57 -26.25
N ILE A 135 0.14 9.02 -25.40
CA ILE A 135 -0.01 9.07 -23.94
C ILE A 135 -0.03 10.52 -23.45
N LEU A 136 0.89 11.36 -23.93
CA LEU A 136 1.01 12.74 -23.46
C LEU A 136 -0.12 13.65 -23.97
N GLU A 137 -0.63 13.41 -25.18
CA GLU A 137 -1.64 14.28 -25.81
C GLU A 137 -3.08 13.80 -25.61
N CYS A 138 -3.31 12.50 -25.41
CA CYS A 138 -4.66 11.91 -25.37
C CYS A 138 -5.03 11.24 -24.04
N LEU A 139 -4.08 10.59 -23.37
CA LEU A 139 -4.38 9.85 -22.15
C LEU A 139 -4.22 10.70 -20.87
N LEU A 140 -3.23 11.57 -20.80
CA LEU A 140 -2.91 12.35 -19.59
C LEU A 140 -3.66 13.70 -19.46
N PRO A 141 -4.18 14.35 -20.51
CA PRO A 141 -4.96 15.60 -20.38
C PRO A 141 -6.31 15.35 -19.61
#